data_dd6797b3b39e036e64c4d0aba411554c
#
_entry.id   dd6797b3b39e036e64c4d0aba411554c
#
_cell.length_a   1.000
_cell.length_b   1.000
_cell.length_c   1.000
_cell.angle_alpha   90.00
_cell.angle_beta   90.00
_cell.angle_gamma   90.00
#
_symmetry.space_group_name_H-M   'P 1'
#
loop_
_entity.id
_entity.type
_entity.pdbx_description
1 polymer ?
#
loop_
_entity_poly.entity_id
_entity_poly.type
_entity_poly.pdbx_seq_one_letter_code
_entity_poly.pdbx_strand_id
1 'polypeptide(L)'
;MPSVEVETTIAASPERVFEVATDLDNLVENVSGIDSAEVLTEGPFGEGTRWRETRTLYGKQATEEMWVTGCDPPRSYVVEAESHGAHYRTEITLAPEGDGTRATFVFGARPVSLVARLFSVFSGMMLKSVKKALAQDLEDLKRVAESAD
;
A
#
# COMPACT_ATOMS: atom_id res chain seq x y z
N MET A 1 6.50 17.48 -4.83
CA MET A 1 6.14 16.60 -3.72
C MET A 1 6.95 15.32 -3.80
N PRO A 2 7.66 14.95 -2.75
CA PRO A 2 8.46 13.73 -2.78
C PRO A 2 7.59 12.50 -3.03
N SER A 3 8.05 11.64 -3.89
CA SER A 3 7.35 10.40 -4.17
C SER A 3 8.33 9.25 -4.40
N VAL A 4 7.84 8.04 -4.21
CA VAL A 4 8.58 6.81 -4.50
C VAL A 4 7.72 5.94 -5.38
N GLU A 5 8.35 5.30 -6.34
CA GLU A 5 7.66 4.38 -7.23
C GLU A 5 8.38 3.03 -7.22
N VAL A 6 7.60 1.96 -7.10
CA VAL A 6 8.11 0.60 -7.25
C VAL A 6 7.20 -0.15 -8.19
N GLU A 7 7.77 -1.08 -8.97
CA GLU A 7 6.98 -1.88 -9.89
C GLU A 7 7.56 -3.28 -10.05
N THR A 8 6.71 -4.22 -10.44
CA THR A 8 7.13 -5.57 -10.78
C THR A 8 6.14 -6.18 -11.78
N THR A 9 6.57 -7.26 -12.42
CA THR A 9 5.68 -8.05 -13.28
C THR A 9 5.25 -9.28 -12.49
N ILE A 10 3.94 -9.55 -12.51
CA ILE A 10 3.34 -10.66 -11.77
C ILE A 10 2.72 -11.64 -12.77
N ALA A 11 3.04 -12.92 -12.65
CA ALA A 11 2.50 -13.96 -13.52
C ALA A 11 1.10 -14.41 -13.07
N ALA A 12 0.18 -13.44 -13.05
CA ALA A 12 -1.23 -13.66 -12.72
C ALA A 12 -2.04 -12.56 -13.38
N SER A 13 -3.30 -12.78 -13.62
CA SER A 13 -4.17 -11.79 -14.28
C SER A 13 -4.38 -10.57 -13.38
N PRO A 14 -4.68 -9.39 -13.96
CA PRO A 14 -5.02 -8.21 -13.16
C PRO A 14 -6.16 -8.47 -12.17
N GLU A 15 -7.14 -9.28 -12.54
CA GLU A 15 -8.26 -9.65 -11.66
C GLU A 15 -7.77 -10.40 -10.44
N ARG A 16 -6.88 -11.37 -10.64
CA ARG A 16 -6.30 -12.15 -9.53
C ARG A 16 -5.43 -11.26 -8.64
N VAL A 17 -4.59 -10.42 -9.24
CA VAL A 17 -3.72 -9.52 -8.49
C VAL A 17 -4.56 -8.54 -7.67
N PHE A 18 -5.60 -7.97 -8.26
CA PHE A 18 -6.50 -7.07 -7.57
C PHE A 18 -7.19 -7.76 -6.38
N GLU A 19 -7.67 -8.98 -6.59
CA GLU A 19 -8.32 -9.76 -5.54
C GLU A 19 -7.39 -9.97 -4.35
N VAL A 20 -6.15 -10.36 -4.61
CA VAL A 20 -5.15 -10.57 -3.53
C VAL A 20 -4.79 -9.26 -2.85
N ALA A 21 -4.56 -8.20 -3.63
CA ALA A 21 -4.14 -6.91 -3.09
C ALA A 21 -5.21 -6.28 -2.18
N THR A 22 -6.48 -6.53 -2.46
CA THR A 22 -7.59 -5.94 -1.71
C THR A 22 -8.23 -6.90 -0.71
N ASP A 23 -7.61 -8.03 -0.48
CA ASP A 23 -8.09 -9.02 0.49
C ASP A 23 -7.67 -8.61 1.90
N LEU A 24 -8.43 -7.70 2.48
CA LEU A 24 -8.10 -7.11 3.78
C LEU A 24 -8.16 -8.14 4.92
N ASP A 25 -8.99 -9.15 4.81
CA ASP A 25 -9.12 -10.17 5.85
C ASP A 25 -7.87 -11.04 6.00
N ASN A 26 -7.06 -11.11 4.94
CA ASN A 26 -5.83 -11.90 4.93
C ASN A 26 -4.56 -11.04 4.84
N LEU A 27 -4.65 -9.74 5.14
CA LEU A 27 -3.52 -8.82 5.06
C LEU A 27 -2.30 -9.29 5.85
N VAL A 28 -2.51 -9.71 7.10
CA VAL A 28 -1.41 -10.14 7.98
C VAL A 28 -0.70 -11.36 7.40
N GLU A 29 -1.44 -12.27 6.82
CA GLU A 29 -0.87 -13.48 6.22
C GLU A 29 -0.19 -13.19 4.88
N ASN A 30 -0.76 -12.28 4.10
CA ASN A 30 -0.28 -12.01 2.74
C ASN A 30 0.86 -10.99 2.70
N VAL A 31 0.94 -10.08 3.65
CA VAL A 31 1.93 -9.00 3.66
C VAL A 31 2.80 -9.12 4.90
N SER A 32 4.05 -9.52 4.72
CA SER A 32 4.96 -9.81 5.82
C SER A 32 5.27 -8.62 6.72
N GLY A 33 5.17 -7.40 6.19
CA GLY A 33 5.44 -6.18 6.96
C GLY A 33 4.31 -5.74 7.88
N ILE A 34 3.14 -6.39 7.81
CA ILE A 34 1.99 -6.01 8.62
C ILE A 34 1.87 -6.96 9.81
N ASP A 35 1.95 -6.42 11.03
CA ASP A 35 1.85 -7.20 12.27
C ASP A 35 0.41 -7.53 12.63
N SER A 36 -0.50 -6.56 12.43
CA SER A 36 -1.94 -6.75 12.68
C SER A 36 -2.75 -5.80 11.82
N ALA A 37 -3.99 -6.16 11.58
CA ALA A 37 -4.91 -5.35 10.79
C ALA A 37 -6.34 -5.55 11.27
N GLU A 38 -7.12 -4.47 11.23
CA GLU A 38 -8.53 -4.49 11.61
C GLU A 38 -9.33 -3.73 10.56
N VAL A 39 -10.32 -4.39 9.96
CA VAL A 39 -11.20 -3.75 8.97
C VAL A 39 -12.29 -3.00 9.74
N LEU A 40 -12.46 -1.72 9.42
CA LEU A 40 -13.38 -0.83 10.14
C LEU A 40 -14.72 -0.64 9.45
N THR A 41 -14.81 -0.98 8.16
CA THR A 41 -16.04 -0.82 7.39
C THR A 41 -16.55 -2.19 6.94
N GLU A 42 -17.87 -2.26 6.70
CA GLU A 42 -18.48 -3.49 6.19
C GLU A 42 -18.61 -3.42 4.67
N GLY A 43 -18.82 -4.57 4.05
CA GLY A 43 -19.04 -4.68 2.63
C GLY A 43 -17.79 -4.90 1.82
N PRO A 44 -17.93 -5.00 0.49
CA PRO A 44 -16.80 -5.27 -0.39
C PRO A 44 -15.83 -4.09 -0.44
N PHE A 45 -14.58 -4.40 -0.82
CA PHE A 45 -13.55 -3.38 -0.99
C PHE A 45 -13.97 -2.38 -2.07
N GLY A 46 -13.85 -1.11 -1.76
CA GLY A 46 -14.16 -0.05 -2.68
C GLY A 46 -13.91 1.31 -2.06
N GLU A 47 -14.31 2.37 -2.75
CA GLU A 47 -14.18 3.72 -2.25
C GLU A 47 -14.90 3.84 -0.91
N GLY A 48 -14.22 4.39 0.10
CA GLY A 48 -14.75 4.53 1.45
C GLY A 48 -14.37 3.41 2.40
N THR A 49 -13.81 2.30 1.90
CA THR A 49 -13.34 1.22 2.76
C THR A 49 -12.23 1.74 3.68
N ARG A 50 -12.29 1.38 4.96
CA ARG A 50 -11.32 1.79 5.98
C ARG A 50 -10.81 0.60 6.75
N TRP A 51 -9.53 0.65 7.11
CA TRP A 51 -8.92 -0.35 7.99
C TRP A 51 -7.78 0.30 8.76
N ARG A 52 -7.39 -0.38 9.83
CA ARG A 52 -6.25 0.04 10.66
C ARG A 52 -5.20 -1.05 10.58
N GLU A 53 -3.98 -0.68 10.29
CA GLU A 53 -2.89 -1.64 10.26
C GLU A 53 -1.74 -1.20 11.15
N THR A 54 -1.04 -2.18 11.72
CA THR A 54 0.11 -1.97 12.57
C THR A 54 1.33 -2.61 11.92
N ARG A 55 2.40 -1.85 11.81
CA ARG A 55 3.69 -2.32 11.29
C ARG A 55 4.78 -2.02 12.29
N THR A 56 5.88 -2.77 12.21
CA THR A 56 7.08 -2.51 12.99
C THR A 56 8.19 -2.06 12.05
N LEU A 57 8.70 -0.85 12.27
CA LEU A 57 9.83 -0.30 11.51
C LEU A 57 10.89 0.12 12.50
N TYR A 58 12.12 -0.40 12.31
CA TYR A 58 13.26 -0.10 13.20
C TYR A 58 12.95 -0.38 14.67
N GLY A 59 12.23 -1.47 14.94
CA GLY A 59 11.89 -1.87 16.30
C GLY A 59 10.74 -1.07 16.93
N LYS A 60 10.11 -0.18 16.19
CA LYS A 60 8.99 0.61 16.67
C LYS A 60 7.72 0.24 15.94
N GLN A 61 6.66 0.02 16.71
CA GLN A 61 5.34 -0.22 16.13
C GLN A 61 4.64 1.10 15.82
N ALA A 62 3.98 1.14 14.68
CA ALA A 62 3.15 2.27 14.29
C ALA A 62 1.83 1.71 13.78
N THR A 63 0.73 2.29 14.24
CA THR A 63 -0.61 1.93 13.82
C THR A 63 -1.20 3.08 13.05
N GLU A 64 -1.72 2.81 11.85
CA GLU A 64 -2.28 3.84 10.99
C GLU A 64 -3.63 3.40 10.44
N GLU A 65 -4.54 4.36 10.35
CA GLU A 65 -5.83 4.14 9.72
C GLU A 65 -5.71 4.53 8.25
N MET A 66 -6.18 3.65 7.38
CA MET A 66 -6.13 3.83 5.94
C MET A 66 -7.54 3.89 5.39
N TRP A 67 -7.75 4.62 4.29
CA TRP A 67 -9.03 4.64 3.61
C TRP A 67 -8.84 4.72 2.10
N VAL A 68 -9.82 4.19 1.38
CA VAL A 68 -9.78 4.14 -0.09
C VAL A 68 -10.51 5.36 -0.64
N THR A 69 -9.82 6.14 -1.47
CA THR A 69 -10.39 7.34 -2.09
C THR A 69 -10.68 7.19 -3.57
N GLY A 70 -10.20 6.11 -4.17
CA GLY A 70 -10.49 5.80 -5.56
C GLY A 70 -10.42 4.30 -5.78
N CYS A 71 -11.27 3.77 -6.63
CA CYS A 71 -11.28 2.33 -6.90
C CYS A 71 -11.87 2.08 -8.29
N ASP A 72 -11.07 1.47 -9.16
CA ASP A 72 -11.45 1.11 -10.52
C ASP A 72 -11.00 -0.34 -10.78
N PRO A 73 -11.76 -1.33 -10.25
CA PRO A 73 -11.36 -2.73 -10.40
C PRO A 73 -11.39 -3.20 -11.85
N PRO A 74 -10.46 -4.02 -12.28
CA PRO A 74 -9.26 -4.50 -11.56
C PRO A 74 -8.00 -3.69 -11.88
N ARG A 75 -8.15 -2.45 -12.33
CA ARG A 75 -7.06 -1.64 -12.89
C ARG A 75 -6.31 -0.79 -11.88
N SER A 76 -7.02 -0.26 -10.88
CA SER A 76 -6.35 0.66 -9.94
C SER A 76 -7.19 0.91 -8.69
N TYR A 77 -6.50 1.35 -7.65
CA TYR A 77 -7.16 1.93 -6.49
C TYR A 77 -6.18 2.87 -5.79
N VAL A 78 -6.73 3.74 -4.95
CA VAL A 78 -5.95 4.75 -4.23
C VAL A 78 -6.24 4.62 -2.74
N VAL A 79 -5.18 4.55 -1.95
CA VAL A 79 -5.25 4.48 -0.49
C VAL A 79 -4.62 5.73 0.09
N GLU A 80 -5.28 6.34 1.05
CA GLU A 80 -4.75 7.50 1.75
C GLU A 80 -4.70 7.26 3.25
N ALA A 81 -3.82 7.99 3.92
CA ALA A 81 -3.65 7.93 5.36
C ALA A 81 -3.09 9.26 5.85
N GLU A 82 -3.32 9.57 7.11
CA GLU A 82 -2.75 10.78 7.71
C GLU A 82 -2.27 10.44 9.11
N SER A 83 -1.02 10.71 9.38
CA SER A 83 -0.45 10.47 10.70
C SER A 83 0.82 11.28 10.89
N HIS A 84 1.13 11.62 12.16
CA HIS A 84 2.35 12.33 12.55
C HIS A 84 2.60 13.62 11.75
N GLY A 85 1.53 14.34 11.39
CA GLY A 85 1.63 15.60 10.67
C GLY A 85 1.88 15.47 9.18
N ALA A 86 1.69 14.27 8.62
CA ALA A 86 1.86 14.02 7.19
C ALA A 86 0.64 13.36 6.60
N HIS A 87 0.36 13.67 5.35
CA HIS A 87 -0.70 13.04 4.58
C HIS A 87 -0.04 12.14 3.53
N TYR A 88 -0.45 10.89 3.46
CA TYR A 88 0.10 9.88 2.55
C TYR A 88 -0.93 9.49 1.51
N ARG A 89 -0.45 9.25 0.30
CA ARG A 89 -1.30 8.78 -0.79
C ARG A 89 -0.53 7.72 -1.58
N THR A 90 -1.13 6.55 -1.73
CA THR A 90 -0.54 5.47 -2.53
C THR A 90 -1.50 5.14 -3.65
N GLU A 91 -1.02 5.21 -4.88
CA GLU A 91 -1.78 4.78 -6.05
C GLU A 91 -1.24 3.44 -6.52
N ILE A 92 -2.14 2.49 -6.66
CA ILE A 92 -1.80 1.14 -7.13
C ILE A 92 -2.40 0.98 -8.51
N THR A 93 -1.57 0.63 -9.49
CA THR A 93 -2.00 0.42 -10.87
C THR A 93 -1.64 -0.99 -11.30
N LEU A 94 -2.60 -1.68 -11.90
CA LEU A 94 -2.45 -3.07 -12.36
C LEU A 94 -2.79 -3.12 -13.83
N ALA A 95 -1.76 -3.10 -14.67
CA ALA A 95 -1.92 -3.09 -16.12
C ALA A 95 -1.64 -4.48 -16.72
N PRO A 96 -2.44 -4.93 -17.68
CA PRO A 96 -2.13 -6.19 -18.37
C PRO A 96 -0.76 -6.10 -19.04
N GLU A 97 0.03 -7.17 -18.92
CA GLU A 97 1.32 -7.27 -19.58
C GLU A 97 1.55 -8.72 -20.00
N GLY A 98 1.42 -8.99 -21.31
CA GLY A 98 1.44 -10.37 -21.79
C GLY A 98 0.29 -11.15 -21.14
N ASP A 99 0.61 -12.30 -20.56
CA ASP A 99 -0.38 -13.12 -19.85
C ASP A 99 -0.46 -12.75 -18.36
N GLY A 100 0.28 -11.74 -17.94
CA GLY A 100 0.36 -11.33 -16.55
C GLY A 100 -0.02 -9.89 -16.32
N THR A 101 0.55 -9.31 -15.30
CA THR A 101 0.23 -7.96 -14.82
C THR A 101 1.50 -7.20 -14.49
N ARG A 102 1.56 -5.94 -14.91
CA ARG A 102 2.55 -4.99 -14.39
C ARG A 102 1.88 -4.26 -13.23
N ALA A 103 2.41 -4.44 -12.04
CA ALA A 103 1.92 -3.79 -10.82
C ALA A 103 2.85 -2.64 -10.46
N THR A 104 2.28 -1.47 -10.24
CA THR A 104 3.03 -0.26 -9.91
C THR A 104 2.42 0.38 -8.66
N PHE A 105 3.27 0.70 -7.68
CA PHE A 105 2.88 1.45 -6.49
C PHE A 105 3.57 2.80 -6.55
N VAL A 106 2.79 3.88 -6.48
CA VAL A 106 3.33 5.24 -6.42
C VAL A 106 2.91 5.84 -5.08
N PHE A 107 3.87 6.07 -4.21
CA PHE A 107 3.66 6.61 -2.87
C PHE A 107 4.07 8.08 -2.85
N GLY A 108 3.19 8.94 -2.35
CA GLY A 108 3.49 10.34 -2.13
C GLY A 108 3.15 10.74 -0.71
N ALA A 109 3.88 11.74 -0.20
CA ALA A 109 3.67 12.23 1.15
C ALA A 109 3.83 13.74 1.15
N ARG A 110 3.01 14.44 1.95
CA ARG A 110 3.11 15.88 2.12
C ARG A 110 2.91 16.26 3.59
N PRO A 111 3.62 17.27 4.07
CA PRO A 111 3.40 17.74 5.44
C PRO A 111 2.06 18.51 5.52
N VAL A 112 1.31 18.28 6.60
CA VAL A 112 0.06 19.01 6.84
C VAL A 112 0.17 19.92 8.08
N SER A 113 1.34 19.95 8.72
CA SER A 113 1.58 20.81 9.88
C SER A 113 2.90 21.56 9.71
N LEU A 114 3.01 22.72 10.39
CA LEU A 114 4.24 23.50 10.38
C LEU A 114 5.40 22.73 11.03
N VAL A 115 5.10 21.95 12.07
CA VAL A 115 6.12 21.17 12.77
C VAL A 115 6.73 20.14 11.82
N ALA A 116 5.90 19.45 11.06
CA ALA A 116 6.36 18.45 10.09
C ALA A 116 7.22 19.10 9.00
N ARG A 117 6.88 20.32 8.58
CA ARG A 117 7.66 21.06 7.59
C ARG A 117 9.05 21.42 8.12
N LEU A 118 9.11 21.83 9.39
CA LEU A 118 10.37 22.26 10.00
C LEU A 118 11.33 21.09 10.25
N PHE A 119 10.81 19.91 10.56
CA PHE A 119 11.64 18.76 10.91
C PHE A 119 11.92 17.80 9.75
N SER A 120 11.59 18.23 8.54
CA SER A 120 11.95 17.46 7.32
C SER A 120 11.63 15.97 7.44
N VAL A 121 10.36 15.65 7.78
CA VAL A 121 9.90 14.25 7.89
C VAL A 121 10.10 13.44 6.61
N PHE A 122 10.44 14.12 5.50
CA PHE A 122 10.62 13.51 4.20
C PHE A 122 12.09 13.49 3.78
N SER A 123 12.97 13.13 4.71
CA SER A 123 14.39 12.99 4.41
C SER A 123 14.62 11.87 3.40
N GLY A 124 15.76 11.93 2.70
CA GLY A 124 16.11 10.86 1.77
C GLY A 124 16.20 9.49 2.42
N MET A 125 16.61 9.44 3.69
CA MET A 125 16.68 8.19 4.45
C MET A 125 15.28 7.62 4.68
N MET A 126 14.32 8.47 5.04
CA MET A 126 12.93 8.06 5.25
C MET A 126 12.33 7.52 3.95
N LEU A 127 12.55 8.22 2.83
CA LEU A 127 12.04 7.80 1.54
C LEU A 127 12.64 6.47 1.09
N LYS A 128 13.92 6.23 1.40
CA LYS A 128 14.57 4.95 1.13
C LYS A 128 13.91 3.82 1.90
N SER A 129 13.57 4.07 3.17
CA SER A 129 12.92 3.07 4.02
C SER A 129 11.53 2.75 3.52
N VAL A 130 10.77 3.76 3.12
CA VAL A 130 9.44 3.59 2.56
C VAL A 130 9.52 2.80 1.26
N LYS A 131 10.46 3.14 0.39
CA LYS A 131 10.64 2.43 -0.87
C LYS A 131 10.94 0.95 -0.64
N LYS A 132 11.79 0.65 0.34
CA LYS A 132 12.13 -0.73 0.69
C LYS A 132 10.90 -1.49 1.18
N ALA A 133 10.08 -0.85 2.03
CA ALA A 133 8.86 -1.46 2.55
C ALA A 133 7.85 -1.72 1.44
N LEU A 134 7.66 -0.76 0.54
CA LEU A 134 6.76 -0.92 -0.60
C LEU A 134 7.22 -2.01 -1.55
N ALA A 135 8.53 -2.10 -1.79
CA ALA A 135 9.09 -3.14 -2.64
C ALA A 135 8.84 -4.51 -2.03
N GLN A 136 8.97 -4.64 -0.72
CA GLN A 136 8.67 -5.89 -0.03
C GLN A 136 7.18 -6.24 -0.11
N ASP A 137 6.31 -5.25 0.09
CA ASP A 137 4.86 -5.45 -0.04
C ASP A 137 4.52 -5.95 -1.45
N LEU A 138 5.17 -5.39 -2.46
CA LEU A 138 4.95 -5.76 -3.86
C LEU A 138 5.44 -7.18 -4.13
N GLU A 139 6.59 -7.57 -3.57
CA GLU A 139 7.09 -8.94 -3.69
C GLU A 139 6.15 -9.93 -3.00
N ASP A 140 5.59 -9.56 -1.85
CA ASP A 140 4.61 -10.39 -1.16
C ASP A 140 3.35 -10.57 -1.99
N LEU A 141 2.86 -9.49 -2.61
CA LEU A 141 1.71 -9.53 -3.51
C LEU A 141 1.99 -10.47 -4.69
N LYS A 142 3.16 -10.35 -5.28
CA LYS A 142 3.59 -11.20 -6.39
C LYS A 142 3.59 -12.68 -5.97
N ARG A 143 4.18 -12.98 -4.84
CA ARG A 143 4.27 -14.36 -4.33
C ARG A 143 2.88 -14.96 -4.11
N VAL A 144 1.98 -14.22 -3.49
CA VAL A 144 0.63 -14.73 -3.20
C VAL A 144 -0.19 -14.85 -4.47
N ALA A 145 -0.16 -13.84 -5.34
CA ALA A 145 -0.93 -13.86 -6.58
C ALA A 145 -0.49 -14.97 -7.53
N GLU A 146 0.81 -15.28 -7.54
CA GLU A 146 1.37 -16.33 -8.40
C GLU A 146 1.21 -17.73 -7.81
N SER A 147 0.85 -17.84 -6.54
CA SER A 147 0.65 -19.13 -5.93
C SER A 147 -0.60 -19.81 -6.51
N ALA A 148 -0.54 -21.11 -6.64
CA ALA A 148 -1.72 -21.87 -7.03
C ALA A 148 -2.72 -21.77 -5.87
N ASP A 149 -3.91 -21.32 -6.17
CA ASP A 149 -4.96 -21.16 -5.17
C ASP A 149 -5.32 -22.42 -4.44
#